data_9f90daae0887d1023a30a0a2c043089f
#
_entry.id   9f90daae0887d1023a30a0a2c043089f
#
_cell.length_a   1.000
_cell.length_b   1.000
_cell.length_c   1.000
_cell.angle_alpha   90.00
_cell.angle_beta   90.00
_cell.angle_gamma   90.00
#
_symmetry.space_group_name_H-M   'P 1'
#
loop_
_entity.id
_entity.type
_entity.pdbx_description
1 polymer ?
#
loop_
_entity_poly.entity_id
_entity_poly.type
_entity_poly.pdbx_seq_one_letter_code
_entity_poly.pdbx_strand_id
1 'polypeptide(L)'
;MSVIVGYRIADDGGDEIAESGCRVSRQDGAAMSDGEKETTIMQADAMGADGFYRLRIGNLQPSTAYTVRPFAKNRNGEAVGEPLSFTTPTAVVLDEAGMLSVVIGDDIYKYTTISIAGPLNGDDLRTLRHMAGRGIDGSATNGRLADIDISGARIVAGGGVYDAARYSEDDVVGVGLFAACNNLKNIKLPMDVVRIEKDAFLNCSSLRSIVIPATVSSIVPSAGCTSLEEISVSGANTSYTSRDGVLLSGDAKSILWFPMGKRGDYALPATVTAVGPYAFRDCSIEKFVFPAGLTKIGECAFYNSKVKEVVLPSTLKMLPTGVFQKCADLKTVRLGADVELLSDYVFDGCPLTDLYITAPLPPVCGSNTFATTGADFVKTCRLHVPKGRKKYYRANAKWNVFDNIVEE
;
A
#
# COMPACT_ATOMS: atom_id res chain seq x y z
N MET A 1 -2.47 -12.79 20.75
CA MET A 1 -3.78 -12.85 21.49
C MET A 1 -3.58 -13.33 22.89
N SER A 2 -4.49 -12.98 23.80
CA SER A 2 -4.48 -13.51 25.16
C SER A 2 -5.86 -14.00 25.57
N VAL A 3 -5.91 -14.99 26.45
CA VAL A 3 -7.12 -15.44 27.12
C VAL A 3 -6.88 -15.46 28.63
N ILE A 4 -7.95 -15.30 29.42
CA ILE A 4 -7.90 -15.49 30.89
C ILE A 4 -8.50 -16.85 31.22
N VAL A 5 -7.73 -17.69 31.88
CA VAL A 5 -8.18 -18.99 32.35
C VAL A 5 -8.35 -18.93 33.88
N GLY A 6 -9.52 -19.30 34.34
CA GLY A 6 -9.80 -19.47 35.78
C GLY A 6 -9.68 -20.92 36.18
N TYR A 7 -8.95 -21.22 37.27
CA TYR A 7 -8.91 -22.53 37.88
C TYR A 7 -8.99 -22.43 39.38
N ARG A 8 -9.35 -23.50 40.02
CA ARG A 8 -9.46 -23.60 41.48
C ARG A 8 -8.74 -24.87 41.98
N ILE A 9 -8.00 -24.74 43.06
CA ILE A 9 -7.43 -25.86 43.78
C ILE A 9 -8.48 -26.29 44.82
N ALA A 10 -9.07 -27.46 44.59
CA ALA A 10 -10.18 -27.95 45.44
C ALA A 10 -9.69 -28.61 46.73
N ASP A 11 -8.49 -29.18 46.71
CA ASP A 11 -7.85 -29.87 47.82
C ASP A 11 -6.32 -29.68 47.70
N ASP A 12 -5.66 -29.26 48.75
CA ASP A 12 -4.21 -29.07 48.82
C ASP A 12 -3.46 -30.35 49.28
N GLY A 13 -4.19 -31.40 49.52
CA GLY A 13 -3.62 -32.68 50.02
C GLY A 13 -3.06 -32.58 51.45
N GLY A 14 -3.50 -31.55 52.19
CA GLY A 14 -3.06 -31.33 53.58
C GLY A 14 -1.66 -30.71 53.71
N ASP A 15 -1.13 -30.11 52.63
CA ASP A 15 0.16 -29.42 52.62
C ASP A 15 0.08 -28.16 51.78
N GLU A 16 0.88 -27.17 52.12
CA GLU A 16 0.90 -25.87 51.42
C GLU A 16 1.30 -26.01 49.94
N ILE A 17 0.54 -25.36 49.05
CA ILE A 17 0.86 -25.33 47.64
C ILE A 17 2.10 -24.46 47.38
N ALA A 18 3.18 -25.07 46.89
CA ALA A 18 4.44 -24.41 46.57
C ALA A 18 4.43 -23.74 45.21
N GLU A 19 3.77 -24.36 44.22
CA GLU A 19 3.71 -23.88 42.84
C GLU A 19 2.33 -24.20 42.25
N SER A 20 1.78 -23.27 41.47
CA SER A 20 0.61 -23.53 40.63
C SER A 20 0.65 -22.73 39.33
N GLY A 21 -0.12 -23.17 38.37
CA GLY A 21 -0.15 -22.52 37.04
C GLY A 21 -0.91 -23.34 36.01
N CYS A 22 -0.61 -23.05 34.75
CA CYS A 22 -1.18 -23.79 33.61
C CYS A 22 -0.07 -24.18 32.63
N ARG A 23 -0.21 -25.38 32.05
CA ARG A 23 0.54 -25.81 30.85
C ARG A 23 -0.33 -25.64 29.65
N VAL A 24 0.24 -25.02 28.62
CA VAL A 24 -0.47 -24.64 27.40
C VAL A 24 0.22 -25.26 26.19
N SER A 25 -0.54 -25.95 25.34
CA SER A 25 -0.04 -26.54 24.12
C SER A 25 -1.02 -26.32 22.96
N ARG A 26 -0.50 -26.35 21.74
CA ARG A 26 -1.35 -26.32 20.53
C ARG A 26 -1.86 -27.71 20.22
N GLN A 27 -3.12 -27.82 19.78
CA GLN A 27 -3.71 -29.11 19.44
C GLN A 27 -3.17 -29.69 18.13
N ASP A 28 -2.62 -28.88 17.22
CA ASP A 28 -1.97 -29.30 16.00
C ASP A 28 -0.53 -29.82 16.21
N GLY A 29 -0.04 -29.82 17.46
CA GLY A 29 1.30 -30.29 17.84
C GLY A 29 2.44 -29.38 17.38
N ALA A 30 2.13 -28.21 16.80
CA ALA A 30 3.14 -27.21 16.47
C ALA A 30 3.69 -26.53 17.72
N ALA A 31 4.90 -25.98 17.60
CA ALA A 31 5.52 -25.23 18.70
C ALA A 31 4.74 -23.97 19.06
N MET A 32 4.78 -23.60 20.34
CA MET A 32 4.31 -22.32 20.85
C MET A 32 5.24 -21.18 20.41
N SER A 33 4.89 -19.93 20.70
CA SER A 33 5.66 -18.76 20.30
C SER A 33 7.09 -18.69 20.89
N ASP A 34 7.36 -19.42 21.98
CA ASP A 34 8.67 -19.57 22.60
C ASP A 34 9.54 -20.70 21.96
N GLY A 35 8.98 -21.42 20.98
CA GLY A 35 9.65 -22.55 20.31
C GLY A 35 9.42 -23.91 20.96
N GLU A 36 8.78 -23.95 22.12
CA GLU A 36 8.49 -25.17 22.84
C GLU A 36 7.13 -25.77 22.41
N LYS A 37 6.95 -27.07 22.56
CA LYS A 37 5.65 -27.74 22.27
C LYS A 37 4.61 -27.47 23.36
N GLU A 38 5.04 -27.21 24.55
CA GLU A 38 4.20 -26.89 25.68
C GLU A 38 4.87 -25.81 26.55
N THR A 39 4.16 -24.72 26.79
CA THR A 39 4.62 -23.59 27.61
C THR A 39 3.99 -23.68 29.01
N THR A 40 4.80 -23.57 30.05
CA THR A 40 4.33 -23.49 31.44
C THR A 40 4.22 -22.03 31.86
N ILE A 41 3.04 -21.63 32.34
CA ILE A 41 2.75 -20.28 32.84
C ILE A 41 2.45 -20.38 34.30
N MET A 42 3.32 -19.79 35.12
CA MET A 42 3.20 -19.82 36.57
C MET A 42 2.19 -18.80 37.05
N GLN A 43 1.47 -19.15 38.12
CA GLN A 43 0.56 -18.24 38.79
C GLN A 43 1.36 -17.20 39.58
N ALA A 44 1.15 -15.94 39.28
CA ALA A 44 1.76 -14.82 39.99
C ALA A 44 0.78 -14.08 40.91
N ASP A 45 -0.51 -14.09 40.56
CA ASP A 45 -1.53 -13.33 41.28
C ASP A 45 -2.18 -14.15 42.41
N ALA A 46 -2.67 -13.46 43.43
CA ALA A 46 -3.43 -14.09 44.50
C ALA A 46 -4.79 -14.61 44.01
N MET A 47 -5.33 -15.58 44.75
CA MET A 47 -6.68 -16.09 44.50
C MET A 47 -7.73 -14.98 44.67
N GLY A 48 -8.65 -14.90 43.74
CA GLY A 48 -9.77 -13.95 43.82
C GLY A 48 -10.74 -14.27 44.97
N ALA A 49 -11.57 -13.30 45.33
CA ALA A 49 -12.57 -13.46 46.41
C ALA A 49 -13.63 -14.55 46.08
N ASP A 50 -13.74 -14.97 44.86
CA ASP A 50 -14.61 -16.05 44.35
C ASP A 50 -13.95 -17.44 44.43
N GLY A 51 -12.73 -17.52 44.93
CA GLY A 51 -11.99 -18.78 45.11
C GLY A 51 -11.30 -19.29 43.85
N PHE A 52 -11.20 -18.46 42.79
CA PHE A 52 -10.49 -18.79 41.57
C PHE A 52 -9.16 -18.05 41.44
N TYR A 53 -8.17 -18.77 40.97
CA TYR A 53 -6.96 -18.17 40.39
C TYR A 53 -7.25 -17.77 38.94
N ARG A 54 -6.80 -16.59 38.51
CA ARG A 54 -6.94 -16.12 37.15
C ARG A 54 -5.57 -15.96 36.55
N LEU A 55 -5.33 -16.68 35.45
CA LEU A 55 -4.06 -16.66 34.75
C LEU A 55 -4.26 -16.13 33.35
N ARG A 56 -3.50 -15.09 32.96
CA ARG A 56 -3.49 -14.59 31.61
C ARG A 56 -2.50 -15.39 30.75
N ILE A 57 -3.02 -16.07 29.74
CA ILE A 57 -2.24 -16.78 28.74
C ILE A 57 -2.10 -15.86 27.53
N GLY A 58 -0.87 -15.38 27.25
CA GLY A 58 -0.53 -14.51 26.15
C GLY A 58 0.04 -15.27 24.96
N ASN A 59 0.43 -14.52 23.91
CA ASN A 59 1.20 -15.00 22.76
C ASN A 59 0.50 -16.10 21.94
N LEU A 60 -0.84 -16.13 21.98
CA LEU A 60 -1.65 -17.10 21.25
C LEU A 60 -1.85 -16.66 19.81
N GLN A 61 -1.71 -17.60 18.87
CA GLN A 61 -1.98 -17.38 17.45
C GLN A 61 -3.49 -17.31 17.18
N PRO A 62 -3.95 -16.49 16.22
CA PRO A 62 -5.36 -16.49 15.79
C PRO A 62 -5.80 -17.83 15.21
N SER A 63 -7.10 -18.12 15.28
CA SER A 63 -7.72 -19.34 14.70
C SER A 63 -7.02 -20.63 15.07
N THR A 64 -6.43 -20.69 16.26
CA THR A 64 -5.63 -21.83 16.69
C THR A 64 -6.26 -22.49 17.90
N ALA A 65 -6.39 -23.81 17.85
CA ALA A 65 -6.89 -24.62 18.96
C ALA A 65 -5.78 -24.91 19.97
N TYR A 66 -6.07 -24.64 21.24
CA TYR A 66 -5.17 -24.85 22.38
C TYR A 66 -5.78 -25.78 23.40
N THR A 67 -4.91 -26.46 24.10
CA THR A 67 -5.24 -27.20 25.31
C THR A 67 -4.50 -26.58 26.51
N VAL A 68 -5.22 -26.31 27.58
CA VAL A 68 -4.69 -25.78 28.84
C VAL A 68 -4.93 -26.81 29.92
N ARG A 69 -3.88 -27.13 30.67
CA ARG A 69 -3.94 -28.04 31.83
C ARG A 69 -3.46 -27.29 33.08
N PRO A 70 -4.35 -26.98 34.03
CA PRO A 70 -3.92 -26.40 35.28
C PRO A 70 -3.14 -27.44 36.09
N PHE A 71 -2.19 -27.00 36.89
CA PHE A 71 -1.44 -27.83 37.81
C PHE A 71 -1.21 -27.13 39.16
N ALA A 72 -1.03 -27.91 40.18
CA ALA A 72 -0.58 -27.48 41.51
C ALA A 72 0.42 -28.49 42.06
N LYS A 73 1.42 -28.00 42.77
CA LYS A 73 2.50 -28.82 43.33
C LYS A 73 2.76 -28.46 44.77
N ASN A 74 2.92 -29.46 45.60
CA ASN A 74 3.36 -29.37 47.00
C ASN A 74 4.46 -30.41 47.28
N ARG A 75 4.84 -30.60 48.54
CA ARG A 75 5.87 -31.58 48.94
C ARG A 75 5.48 -33.04 48.64
N ASN A 76 4.18 -33.33 48.56
CA ASN A 76 3.66 -34.67 48.33
C ASN A 76 3.61 -35.04 46.83
N GLY A 77 3.76 -34.06 45.92
CA GLY A 77 3.77 -34.28 44.48
C GLY A 77 3.08 -33.20 43.68
N GLU A 78 2.81 -33.50 42.43
CA GLU A 78 2.11 -32.65 41.49
C GLU A 78 0.74 -33.23 41.11
N ALA A 79 -0.28 -32.42 41.17
CA ALA A 79 -1.61 -32.73 40.67
C ALA A 79 -1.87 -31.90 39.40
N VAL A 80 -2.40 -32.55 38.36
CA VAL A 80 -2.77 -31.93 37.09
C VAL A 80 -4.28 -32.02 36.93
N GLY A 81 -4.92 -30.89 36.65
CA GLY A 81 -6.36 -30.82 36.44
C GLY A 81 -6.78 -31.26 35.04
N GLU A 82 -8.10 -31.35 34.84
CA GLU A 82 -8.69 -31.72 33.58
C GLU A 82 -8.30 -30.68 32.46
N PRO A 83 -8.03 -31.17 31.28
CA PRO A 83 -7.67 -30.28 30.18
C PRO A 83 -8.87 -29.45 29.72
N LEU A 84 -8.65 -28.15 29.54
CA LEU A 84 -9.58 -27.23 28.91
C LEU A 84 -9.11 -26.93 27.49
N SER A 85 -9.98 -27.17 26.53
CA SER A 85 -9.70 -26.84 25.12
C SER A 85 -10.48 -25.61 24.69
N PHE A 86 -9.81 -24.74 23.94
CA PHE A 86 -10.45 -23.57 23.31
C PHE A 86 -9.78 -23.24 21.98
N THR A 87 -10.49 -22.53 21.12
CA THR A 87 -9.93 -21.99 19.87
C THR A 87 -9.91 -20.49 19.98
N THR A 88 -8.75 -19.89 19.66
CA THR A 88 -8.64 -18.43 19.62
C THR A 88 -9.49 -17.86 18.48
N PRO A 89 -10.06 -16.66 18.64
CA PRO A 89 -10.76 -15.98 17.56
C PRO A 89 -9.88 -15.80 16.33
N THR A 90 -10.51 -15.60 15.17
CA THR A 90 -9.82 -15.31 13.92
C THR A 90 -9.13 -13.94 13.93
N ALA A 91 -9.64 -13.02 14.76
CA ALA A 91 -9.14 -11.65 14.87
C ALA A 91 -8.87 -11.27 16.32
N VAL A 92 -7.93 -10.34 16.53
CA VAL A 92 -7.81 -9.57 17.77
C VAL A 92 -9.01 -8.65 17.84
N VAL A 93 -9.88 -8.82 18.82
CA VAL A 93 -11.05 -7.96 19.02
C VAL A 93 -10.71 -6.89 20.04
N LEU A 94 -10.92 -5.63 19.68
CA LEU A 94 -10.75 -4.48 20.57
C LEU A 94 -12.15 -3.97 20.95
N ASP A 95 -12.43 -3.98 22.24
CA ASP A 95 -13.67 -3.41 22.79
C ASP A 95 -13.61 -1.88 22.84
N GLU A 96 -12.40 -1.33 23.02
CA GLU A 96 -12.13 0.10 23.09
C GLU A 96 -10.92 0.46 22.22
N ALA A 97 -10.97 1.66 21.61
CA ALA A 97 -9.85 2.20 20.85
C ALA A 97 -8.66 2.57 21.73
N GLY A 98 -7.44 2.35 21.24
CA GLY A 98 -6.20 2.61 21.96
C GLY A 98 -5.65 1.41 22.73
N MET A 99 -6.32 0.27 22.66
CA MET A 99 -5.99 -0.91 23.47
C MET A 99 -5.09 -1.92 22.75
N LEU A 100 -4.75 -1.74 21.49
CA LEU A 100 -4.00 -2.74 20.70
C LEU A 100 -2.65 -3.08 21.35
N SER A 101 -1.89 -2.08 21.79
CA SER A 101 -0.59 -2.29 22.44
C SER A 101 -0.71 -3.07 23.75
N VAL A 102 -1.79 -2.85 24.51
CA VAL A 102 -2.07 -3.56 25.76
C VAL A 102 -2.44 -5.02 25.50
N VAL A 103 -3.28 -5.25 24.48
CA VAL A 103 -3.74 -6.60 24.11
C VAL A 103 -2.61 -7.44 23.53
N ILE A 104 -1.72 -6.86 22.73
CA ILE A 104 -0.56 -7.55 22.15
C ILE A 104 0.56 -7.73 23.19
N GLY A 105 0.74 -6.76 24.10
CA GLY A 105 1.81 -6.79 25.10
C GLY A 105 3.21 -6.74 24.49
N ASP A 106 4.18 -7.45 25.09
CA ASP A 106 5.60 -7.43 24.70
C ASP A 106 5.90 -8.09 23.34
N ASP A 107 4.92 -8.75 22.74
CA ASP A 107 5.09 -9.49 21.49
C ASP A 107 4.93 -8.65 20.23
N ILE A 108 4.87 -7.34 20.36
CA ILE A 108 4.66 -6.37 19.29
C ILE A 108 5.51 -6.64 18.02
N TYR A 109 6.71 -7.20 18.16
CA TYR A 109 7.63 -7.49 17.06
C TYR A 109 7.65 -8.93 16.57
N LYS A 110 6.86 -9.82 17.19
CA LYS A 110 6.83 -11.24 16.81
C LYS A 110 5.82 -11.55 15.71
N TYR A 111 4.81 -10.69 15.54
CA TYR A 111 3.76 -10.89 14.55
C TYR A 111 4.26 -10.64 13.14
N THR A 112 3.98 -11.58 12.24
CA THR A 112 4.12 -11.42 10.78
C THR A 112 2.78 -11.20 10.09
N THR A 113 1.70 -11.62 10.74
CA THR A 113 0.32 -11.51 10.28
C THR A 113 -0.56 -11.10 11.45
N ILE A 114 -1.53 -10.21 11.22
CA ILE A 114 -2.53 -9.85 12.22
C ILE A 114 -3.90 -9.61 11.56
N SER A 115 -4.96 -10.05 12.25
CA SER A 115 -6.34 -9.67 11.94
C SER A 115 -6.93 -8.95 13.15
N ILE A 116 -7.58 -7.81 12.95
CA ILE A 116 -8.12 -6.96 14.02
C ILE A 116 -9.57 -6.60 13.68
N ALA A 117 -10.41 -6.62 14.72
CA ALA A 117 -11.77 -6.11 14.69
C ALA A 117 -12.00 -5.12 15.84
N GLY A 118 -12.94 -4.20 15.67
CA GLY A 118 -13.26 -3.16 16.65
C GLY A 118 -12.63 -1.80 16.31
N PRO A 119 -12.76 -0.79 17.21
CA PRO A 119 -12.30 0.56 16.94
C PRO A 119 -10.78 0.71 17.03
N LEU A 120 -10.20 1.47 16.08
CA LEU A 120 -8.77 1.78 16.00
C LEU A 120 -8.58 3.30 16.01
N ASN A 121 -7.90 3.85 17.01
CA ASN A 121 -7.51 5.25 17.05
C ASN A 121 -6.02 5.44 16.74
N GLY A 122 -5.50 6.68 16.92
CA GLY A 122 -4.12 7.03 16.62
C GLY A 122 -3.08 6.17 17.37
N ASP A 123 -3.37 5.73 18.60
CA ASP A 123 -2.47 4.87 19.39
C ASP A 123 -2.39 3.45 18.80
N ASP A 124 -3.52 2.90 18.35
CA ASP A 124 -3.56 1.59 17.71
C ASP A 124 -2.86 1.63 16.35
N LEU A 125 -3.13 2.67 15.56
CA LEU A 125 -2.50 2.88 14.25
C LEU A 125 -0.98 3.06 14.38
N ARG A 126 -0.51 3.77 15.41
CA ARG A 126 0.92 3.86 15.75
C ARG A 126 1.51 2.49 16.08
N THR A 127 0.79 1.69 16.84
CA THR A 127 1.19 0.32 17.20
C THR A 127 1.34 -0.55 15.94
N LEU A 128 0.37 -0.51 15.04
CA LEU A 128 0.45 -1.21 13.75
C LEU A 128 1.65 -0.76 12.90
N ARG A 129 1.94 0.53 12.86
CA ARG A 129 3.14 1.06 12.18
C ARG A 129 4.43 0.49 12.78
N HIS A 130 4.54 0.48 14.12
CA HIS A 130 5.69 -0.10 14.82
C HIS A 130 5.86 -1.57 14.49
N MET A 131 4.78 -2.33 14.48
CA MET A 131 4.77 -3.74 14.07
C MET A 131 5.18 -3.94 12.61
N ALA A 132 4.83 -3.00 11.72
CA ALA A 132 5.18 -3.01 10.30
C ALA A 132 6.58 -2.44 9.99
N GLY A 133 7.37 -2.12 11.01
CA GLY A 133 8.76 -1.72 10.85
C GLY A 133 9.03 -0.22 10.88
N ARG A 134 8.04 0.63 11.30
CA ARG A 134 8.19 2.10 11.26
C ARG A 134 7.78 2.79 12.56
N GLY A 135 8.71 3.51 13.17
CA GLY A 135 8.49 4.31 14.37
C GLY A 135 7.72 5.60 14.11
N ILE A 136 7.29 6.25 15.21
CA ILE A 136 6.55 7.52 15.18
C ILE A 136 7.38 8.66 14.55
N ASP A 137 8.68 8.67 14.78
CA ASP A 137 9.66 9.63 14.25
C ASP A 137 10.15 9.27 12.83
N GLY A 138 9.60 8.21 12.27
CA GLY A 138 10.01 7.67 10.99
C GLY A 138 11.27 6.79 11.06
N SER A 139 11.81 6.44 12.22
CA SER A 139 12.90 5.49 12.39
C SER A 139 12.45 4.06 12.05
N ALA A 140 13.41 3.17 11.75
CA ALA A 140 13.13 1.75 11.61
C ALA A 140 12.88 1.11 12.97
N THR A 141 11.96 0.14 13.03
CA THR A 141 11.72 -0.71 14.20
C THR A 141 12.04 -2.17 13.88
N ASN A 142 12.03 -3.04 14.89
CA ASN A 142 12.19 -4.49 14.71
C ASN A 142 10.91 -5.20 14.22
N GLY A 143 9.88 -4.45 13.86
CA GLY A 143 8.60 -4.97 13.39
C GLY A 143 8.75 -5.81 12.12
N ARG A 144 8.00 -6.92 12.04
CA ARG A 144 8.03 -7.88 10.92
C ARG A 144 6.64 -8.09 10.30
N LEU A 145 5.67 -7.27 10.69
CA LEU A 145 4.29 -7.41 10.24
C LEU A 145 4.21 -7.18 8.74
N ALA A 146 3.81 -8.23 8.02
CA ALA A 146 3.74 -8.26 6.58
C ALA A 146 2.30 -8.28 6.07
N ASP A 147 1.39 -8.90 6.82
CA ASP A 147 0.00 -9.08 6.43
C ASP A 147 -0.92 -8.48 7.49
N ILE A 148 -1.69 -7.46 7.10
CA ILE A 148 -2.64 -6.75 7.95
C ILE A 148 -4.06 -6.95 7.42
N ASP A 149 -4.93 -7.54 8.24
CA ASP A 149 -6.37 -7.58 7.98
C ASP A 149 -7.09 -6.76 9.05
N ILE A 150 -7.50 -5.57 8.70
CA ILE A 150 -8.31 -4.67 9.55
C ILE A 150 -9.71 -4.44 8.94
N SER A 151 -10.16 -5.36 8.07
CA SER A 151 -11.48 -5.26 7.44
C SER A 151 -12.64 -5.34 8.42
N GLY A 152 -12.44 -5.98 9.57
CA GLY A 152 -13.40 -6.02 10.67
C GLY A 152 -13.26 -4.87 11.68
N ALA A 153 -12.30 -3.98 11.48
CA ALA A 153 -12.07 -2.83 12.34
C ALA A 153 -12.73 -1.56 11.77
N ARG A 154 -12.76 -0.51 12.59
CA ARG A 154 -13.16 0.85 12.17
C ARG A 154 -12.14 1.85 12.66
N ILE A 155 -11.65 2.72 11.79
CA ILE A 155 -10.79 3.84 12.18
C ILE A 155 -11.67 4.91 12.81
N VAL A 156 -11.29 5.35 14.02
CA VAL A 156 -11.98 6.40 14.76
C VAL A 156 -11.02 7.52 15.13
N ALA A 157 -11.51 8.74 15.21
CA ALA A 157 -10.76 9.87 15.72
C ALA A 157 -10.37 9.67 17.19
N GLY A 158 -9.27 10.26 17.61
CA GLY A 158 -8.80 10.23 19.00
C GLY A 158 -7.48 9.50 19.20
N GLY A 159 -7.12 9.31 20.48
CA GLY A 159 -5.79 8.82 20.86
C GLY A 159 -4.67 9.82 20.56
N GLY A 160 -3.43 9.37 20.63
CA GLY A 160 -2.25 10.15 20.27
C GLY A 160 -1.99 10.16 18.76
N VAL A 161 -0.92 10.83 18.35
CA VAL A 161 -0.49 10.84 16.95
C VAL A 161 -0.01 9.45 16.51
N TYR A 162 -0.34 9.04 15.27
CA TYR A 162 0.17 7.80 14.69
C TYR A 162 1.55 7.94 14.03
N ASP A 163 1.93 9.18 13.69
CA ASP A 163 3.30 9.57 13.33
C ASP A 163 3.68 10.88 14.02
N ALA A 164 4.76 11.54 13.59
CA ALA A 164 5.30 12.71 14.29
C ALA A 164 4.29 13.86 14.53
N ALA A 165 3.22 13.97 13.76
CA ALA A 165 2.32 15.14 13.81
C ALA A 165 0.84 14.84 13.50
N ARG A 166 0.46 13.61 13.12
CA ARG A 166 -0.86 13.33 12.55
C ARG A 166 -1.71 12.46 13.47
N TYR A 167 -2.96 12.84 13.58
CA TYR A 167 -4.00 12.14 14.33
C TYR A 167 -4.90 11.32 13.41
N SER A 168 -5.56 10.31 13.96
CA SER A 168 -6.60 9.58 13.25
C SER A 168 -7.85 10.43 13.05
N GLU A 169 -8.56 10.19 11.96
CA GLU A 169 -9.88 10.74 11.65
C GLU A 169 -10.84 9.58 11.39
N ASP A 170 -12.14 9.80 11.63
CA ASP A 170 -13.15 8.77 11.43
C ASP A 170 -13.18 8.30 9.98
N ASP A 171 -13.08 6.99 9.80
CA ASP A 171 -13.19 6.30 8.52
C ASP A 171 -12.19 6.77 7.44
N VAL A 172 -11.00 7.25 7.87
CA VAL A 172 -9.96 7.77 6.97
C VAL A 172 -8.64 7.00 7.13
N VAL A 173 -8.12 6.50 6.02
CA VAL A 173 -6.70 6.10 5.93
C VAL A 173 -5.90 7.37 5.74
N GLY A 174 -5.38 7.91 6.84
CA GLY A 174 -4.80 9.25 6.92
C GLY A 174 -3.50 9.42 6.14
N VAL A 175 -3.08 10.68 6.02
CA VAL A 175 -1.85 11.06 5.28
C VAL A 175 -0.63 10.34 5.86
N GLY A 176 0.05 9.55 5.01
CA GLY A 176 1.28 8.85 5.39
C GLY A 176 1.08 7.72 6.41
N LEU A 177 -0.16 7.25 6.65
CA LEU A 177 -0.46 6.29 7.73
C LEU A 177 0.46 5.08 7.71
N PHE A 178 0.70 4.46 6.57
CA PHE A 178 1.62 3.32 6.42
C PHE A 178 2.91 3.69 5.66
N ALA A 179 3.22 4.99 5.55
CA ALA A 179 4.40 5.42 4.81
C ALA A 179 5.68 4.72 5.31
N ALA A 180 6.45 4.19 4.35
CA ALA A 180 7.71 3.46 4.55
C ALA A 180 7.60 2.22 5.45
N CYS A 181 6.41 1.63 5.59
CA CYS A 181 6.23 0.30 6.18
C CYS A 181 6.72 -0.76 5.18
N ASN A 182 8.05 -0.92 5.08
CA ASN A 182 8.67 -1.73 4.03
C ASN A 182 8.46 -3.24 4.20
N ASN A 183 8.02 -3.70 5.36
CA ASN A 183 7.69 -5.10 5.60
C ASN A 183 6.26 -5.45 5.15
N LEU A 184 5.39 -4.45 4.98
CA LEU A 184 3.99 -4.63 4.62
C LEU A 184 3.87 -5.18 3.19
N LYS A 185 3.28 -6.39 3.06
CA LYS A 185 3.05 -7.07 1.78
C LYS A 185 1.60 -7.00 1.34
N ASN A 186 0.67 -7.19 2.28
CA ASN A 186 -0.75 -7.17 2.01
C ASN A 186 -1.50 -6.41 3.11
N ILE A 187 -2.52 -5.69 2.71
CA ILE A 187 -3.42 -5.00 3.64
C ILE A 187 -4.87 -5.08 3.16
N LYS A 188 -5.76 -5.46 4.09
CA LYS A 188 -7.21 -5.30 3.92
C LYS A 188 -7.67 -4.17 4.83
N LEU A 189 -8.19 -3.13 4.22
CA LEU A 189 -8.66 -1.92 4.91
C LEU A 189 -10.05 -2.13 5.54
N PRO A 190 -10.41 -1.32 6.56
CA PRO A 190 -11.75 -1.31 7.12
C PRO A 190 -12.82 -1.06 6.05
N MET A 191 -13.95 -1.73 6.19
CA MET A 191 -15.04 -1.64 5.20
C MET A 191 -15.74 -0.27 5.16
N ASP A 192 -15.61 0.52 6.24
CA ASP A 192 -16.23 1.84 6.39
C ASP A 192 -15.34 3.00 5.89
N VAL A 193 -14.11 2.71 5.44
CA VAL A 193 -13.19 3.75 4.97
C VAL A 193 -13.78 4.53 3.80
N VAL A 194 -13.84 5.85 3.94
CA VAL A 194 -14.38 6.76 2.91
C VAL A 194 -13.29 7.48 2.11
N ARG A 195 -12.11 7.66 2.71
CA ARG A 195 -10.96 8.35 2.06
C ARG A 195 -9.64 7.63 2.30
N ILE A 196 -8.80 7.59 1.26
CA ILE A 196 -7.40 7.20 1.35
C ILE A 196 -6.57 8.41 0.95
N GLU A 197 -5.91 9.00 1.93
CA GLU A 197 -5.23 10.28 1.80
C GLU A 197 -3.86 10.16 1.13
N LYS A 198 -3.30 11.33 0.81
CA LYS A 198 -1.98 11.46 0.19
C LYS A 198 -0.91 10.67 0.98
N ASP A 199 -0.05 9.98 0.23
CA ASP A 199 1.11 9.27 0.77
C ASP A 199 0.77 8.17 1.80
N ALA A 200 -0.51 7.73 1.89
CA ALA A 200 -0.96 6.71 2.86
C ALA A 200 -0.08 5.45 2.85
N PHE A 201 0.42 5.06 1.68
CA PHE A 201 1.32 3.92 1.47
C PHE A 201 2.66 4.33 0.82
N LEU A 202 3.07 5.59 0.96
CA LEU A 202 4.32 6.09 0.35
C LEU A 202 5.50 5.19 0.70
N ASN A 203 6.25 4.73 -0.32
CA ASN A 203 7.43 3.87 -0.16
C ASN A 203 7.17 2.53 0.57
N CYS A 204 5.95 2.00 0.53
CA CYS A 204 5.69 0.62 0.94
C CYS A 204 6.26 -0.34 -0.12
N SER A 205 7.58 -0.50 -0.16
CA SER A 205 8.29 -1.17 -1.26
C SER A 205 7.96 -2.66 -1.41
N SER A 206 7.48 -3.32 -0.35
CA SER A 206 7.07 -4.73 -0.38
C SER A 206 5.58 -4.95 -0.60
N LEU A 207 4.75 -3.89 -0.62
CA LEU A 207 3.30 -4.00 -0.79
C LEU A 207 2.98 -4.57 -2.18
N ARG A 208 2.27 -5.71 -2.23
CA ARG A 208 1.94 -6.46 -3.45
C ARG A 208 0.52 -6.22 -3.94
N SER A 209 -0.40 -6.10 -3.01
CA SER A 209 -1.80 -5.88 -3.33
C SER A 209 -2.50 -4.98 -2.32
N ILE A 210 -3.51 -4.26 -2.80
CA ILE A 210 -4.41 -3.47 -1.97
C ILE A 210 -5.85 -3.67 -2.45
N VAL A 211 -6.77 -3.83 -1.50
CA VAL A 211 -8.21 -3.91 -1.77
C VAL A 211 -8.86 -2.61 -1.36
N ILE A 212 -9.51 -1.93 -2.30
CA ILE A 212 -10.24 -0.68 -2.08
C ILE A 212 -11.68 -1.02 -1.67
N PRO A 213 -12.12 -0.63 -0.46
CA PRO A 213 -13.46 -0.89 0.05
C PRO A 213 -14.58 -0.24 -0.78
N ALA A 214 -15.81 -0.71 -0.57
CA ALA A 214 -17.01 -0.21 -1.26
C ALA A 214 -17.31 1.26 -0.99
N THR A 215 -16.99 1.72 0.21
CA THR A 215 -17.30 3.07 0.73
C THR A 215 -16.33 4.15 0.29
N VAL A 216 -15.13 3.74 -0.20
CA VAL A 216 -14.09 4.72 -0.62
C VAL A 216 -14.58 5.55 -1.79
N SER A 217 -14.68 6.85 -1.57
CA SER A 217 -15.07 7.86 -2.57
C SER A 217 -13.95 8.83 -2.96
N SER A 218 -12.85 8.82 -2.20
CA SER A 218 -11.66 9.63 -2.50
C SER A 218 -10.39 8.84 -2.24
N ILE A 219 -9.48 8.82 -3.22
CA ILE A 219 -8.19 8.16 -3.11
C ILE A 219 -7.10 9.00 -3.77
N VAL A 220 -5.98 9.18 -3.08
CA VAL A 220 -4.77 9.76 -3.64
C VAL A 220 -3.73 8.65 -3.82
N PRO A 221 -3.31 8.34 -5.05
CA PRO A 221 -2.31 7.33 -5.33
C PRO A 221 -1.00 7.56 -4.60
N SER A 222 -0.43 6.50 -4.02
CA SER A 222 0.85 6.58 -3.32
C SER A 222 2.01 6.16 -4.24
N ALA A 223 3.14 6.88 -4.13
CA ALA A 223 4.37 6.57 -4.85
C ALA A 223 5.24 5.55 -4.09
N GLY A 224 6.22 4.94 -4.79
CA GLY A 224 7.25 4.10 -4.16
C GLY A 224 6.79 2.70 -3.75
N CYS A 225 5.58 2.26 -4.14
CA CYS A 225 5.10 0.90 -3.95
C CYS A 225 5.64 -0.01 -5.07
N THR A 226 6.95 -0.25 -5.08
CA THR A 226 7.67 -0.86 -6.22
C THR A 226 7.33 -2.33 -6.47
N SER A 227 6.74 -3.02 -5.49
CA SER A 227 6.26 -4.40 -5.61
C SER A 227 4.75 -4.51 -5.84
N LEU A 228 4.02 -3.39 -5.93
CA LEU A 228 2.56 -3.40 -6.08
C LEU A 228 2.19 -3.93 -7.47
N GLU A 229 1.51 -5.07 -7.52
CA GLU A 229 1.09 -5.77 -8.75
C GLU A 229 -0.41 -5.67 -8.98
N GLU A 230 -1.19 -5.48 -7.90
CA GLU A 230 -2.64 -5.51 -7.96
C GLU A 230 -3.30 -4.47 -7.06
N ILE A 231 -4.23 -3.71 -7.65
CA ILE A 231 -5.20 -2.88 -6.95
C ILE A 231 -6.57 -3.43 -7.32
N SER A 232 -7.26 -4.05 -6.37
CA SER A 232 -8.63 -4.53 -6.55
C SER A 232 -9.62 -3.60 -5.87
N VAL A 233 -10.82 -3.51 -6.42
CA VAL A 233 -11.89 -2.65 -5.91
C VAL A 233 -13.11 -3.53 -5.61
N SER A 234 -13.74 -3.32 -4.46
CA SER A 234 -14.99 -4.00 -4.10
C SER A 234 -16.05 -3.76 -5.18
N GLY A 235 -16.74 -4.83 -5.60
CA GLY A 235 -17.78 -4.74 -6.64
C GLY A 235 -18.96 -3.82 -6.31
N ALA A 236 -19.14 -3.46 -5.04
CA ALA A 236 -20.15 -2.49 -4.59
C ALA A 236 -19.65 -1.04 -4.61
N ASN A 237 -18.38 -0.76 -4.93
CA ASN A 237 -17.90 0.61 -5.03
C ASN A 237 -18.44 1.29 -6.30
N THR A 238 -18.99 2.48 -6.15
CA THR A 238 -19.58 3.27 -7.26
C THR A 238 -18.63 4.35 -7.80
N SER A 239 -17.60 4.71 -7.03
CA SER A 239 -16.66 5.77 -7.39
C SER A 239 -15.47 5.25 -8.19
N TYR A 240 -15.13 3.98 -7.98
CA TYR A 240 -13.95 3.33 -8.57
C TYR A 240 -14.28 1.91 -9.05
N THR A 241 -13.48 1.44 -9.98
CA THR A 241 -13.44 0.05 -10.41
C THR A 241 -12.00 -0.39 -10.65
N SER A 242 -11.75 -1.67 -10.77
CA SER A 242 -10.43 -2.18 -11.15
C SER A 242 -10.55 -3.14 -12.34
N ARG A 243 -9.56 -3.07 -13.22
CA ARG A 243 -9.41 -4.00 -14.34
C ARG A 243 -7.96 -4.42 -14.47
N ASP A 244 -7.71 -5.71 -14.51
CA ASP A 244 -6.36 -6.28 -14.57
C ASP A 244 -5.44 -5.72 -13.47
N GLY A 245 -5.98 -5.49 -12.27
CA GLY A 245 -5.26 -4.94 -11.12
C GLY A 245 -4.93 -3.45 -11.21
N VAL A 246 -5.49 -2.72 -12.17
CA VAL A 246 -5.32 -1.27 -12.34
C VAL A 246 -6.54 -0.53 -11.83
N LEU A 247 -6.35 0.56 -11.08
CA LEU A 247 -7.44 1.40 -10.58
C LEU A 247 -7.97 2.33 -11.67
N LEU A 248 -9.27 2.31 -11.88
CA LEU A 248 -10.00 3.21 -12.78
C LEU A 248 -11.09 3.98 -12.05
N SER A 249 -11.57 5.06 -12.68
CA SER A 249 -12.83 5.70 -12.32
C SER A 249 -14.01 4.73 -12.39
N GLY A 250 -15.10 5.00 -11.66
CA GLY A 250 -16.27 4.11 -11.60
C GLY A 250 -16.92 3.83 -12.96
N ASP A 251 -16.82 4.76 -13.91
CA ASP A 251 -17.26 4.60 -15.30
C ASP A 251 -16.25 3.88 -16.22
N ALA A 252 -15.13 3.43 -15.65
CA ALA A 252 -14.00 2.77 -16.33
C ALA A 252 -13.39 3.56 -17.48
N LYS A 253 -13.57 4.90 -17.52
CA LYS A 253 -13.04 5.74 -18.59
C LYS A 253 -11.69 6.38 -18.27
N SER A 254 -11.31 6.44 -17.00
CA SER A 254 -10.06 7.06 -16.59
C SER A 254 -9.17 6.09 -15.82
N ILE A 255 -7.90 5.94 -16.21
CA ILE A 255 -6.89 5.25 -15.38
C ILE A 255 -6.42 6.23 -14.32
N LEU A 256 -6.48 5.80 -13.04
CA LEU A 256 -6.17 6.64 -11.89
C LEU A 256 -4.88 6.22 -11.17
N TRP A 257 -4.63 4.91 -11.07
CA TRP A 257 -3.43 4.40 -10.41
C TRP A 257 -3.01 3.06 -11.02
N PHE A 258 -1.83 3.06 -11.62
CA PHE A 258 -1.21 1.87 -12.19
C PHE A 258 -0.21 1.28 -11.19
N PRO A 259 -0.27 -0.02 -10.90
CA PRO A 259 0.66 -0.66 -9.97
C PRO A 259 2.10 -0.67 -10.50
N MET A 260 3.04 -0.13 -9.71
CA MET A 260 4.45 0.03 -10.10
C MET A 260 5.20 -1.30 -10.29
N GLY A 261 4.72 -2.36 -9.62
CA GLY A 261 5.29 -3.72 -9.69
C GLY A 261 4.96 -4.47 -10.97
N LYS A 262 3.94 -4.03 -11.74
CA LYS A 262 3.58 -4.67 -13.00
C LYS A 262 4.70 -4.58 -14.03
N ARG A 263 4.82 -5.64 -14.84
CA ARG A 263 5.87 -5.82 -15.85
C ARG A 263 5.25 -6.20 -17.19
N GLY A 264 6.05 -6.12 -18.25
CA GLY A 264 5.65 -6.46 -19.61
C GLY A 264 5.04 -5.26 -20.35
N ASP A 265 4.41 -5.53 -21.51
CA ASP A 265 3.69 -4.53 -22.28
C ASP A 265 2.30 -4.30 -21.67
N TYR A 266 1.78 -3.09 -21.79
CA TYR A 266 0.43 -2.78 -21.33
C TYR A 266 -0.40 -2.07 -22.38
N ALA A 267 -1.52 -2.70 -22.76
CA ALA A 267 -2.54 -2.08 -23.60
C ALA A 267 -3.63 -1.47 -22.71
N LEU A 268 -3.84 -0.15 -22.82
CA LEU A 268 -4.94 0.51 -22.13
C LEU A 268 -6.27 -0.04 -22.64
N PRO A 269 -7.26 -0.30 -21.78
CA PRO A 269 -8.59 -0.73 -22.23
C PRO A 269 -9.19 0.21 -23.28
N ALA A 270 -9.86 -0.33 -24.28
CA ALA A 270 -10.46 0.45 -25.38
C ALA A 270 -11.51 1.49 -24.91
N THR A 271 -12.08 1.29 -23.73
CA THR A 271 -13.04 2.21 -23.09
C THR A 271 -12.38 3.44 -22.46
N VAL A 272 -11.04 3.41 -22.27
CA VAL A 272 -10.31 4.49 -21.60
C VAL A 272 -10.20 5.71 -22.51
N THR A 273 -10.65 6.84 -22.02
CA THR A 273 -10.59 8.15 -22.70
C THR A 273 -9.66 9.13 -21.99
N ALA A 274 -9.27 8.82 -20.74
CA ALA A 274 -8.38 9.66 -19.96
C ALA A 274 -7.37 8.86 -19.13
N VAL A 275 -6.21 9.47 -18.88
CA VAL A 275 -5.19 9.03 -17.92
C VAL A 275 -5.06 10.13 -16.88
N GLY A 276 -5.15 9.77 -15.60
CA GLY A 276 -5.04 10.69 -14.48
C GLY A 276 -3.62 11.22 -14.26
N PRO A 277 -3.48 12.28 -13.45
CA PRO A 277 -2.16 12.77 -13.03
C PRO A 277 -1.40 11.67 -12.29
N TYR A 278 -0.09 11.56 -12.59
CA TYR A 278 0.81 10.56 -11.97
C TYR A 278 0.38 9.10 -12.10
N ALA A 279 -0.60 8.76 -12.96
CA ALA A 279 -1.20 7.43 -13.01
C ALA A 279 -0.21 6.31 -13.32
N PHE A 280 0.80 6.55 -14.14
CA PHE A 280 1.87 5.61 -14.51
C PHE A 280 3.26 6.04 -13.96
N ARG A 281 3.26 6.87 -12.92
CA ARG A 281 4.50 7.31 -12.28
C ARG A 281 5.32 6.12 -11.79
N ASP A 282 6.64 6.17 -12.04
CA ASP A 282 7.62 5.16 -11.61
C ASP A 282 7.33 3.72 -12.11
N CYS A 283 6.42 3.54 -13.09
CA CYS A 283 6.08 2.21 -13.60
C CYS A 283 7.20 1.60 -14.45
N SER A 284 7.24 0.27 -14.46
CA SER A 284 8.29 -0.50 -15.16
C SER A 284 7.86 -0.99 -16.55
N ILE A 285 6.75 -0.49 -17.09
CA ILE A 285 6.26 -0.84 -18.44
C ILE A 285 7.12 -0.15 -19.48
N GLU A 286 7.59 -0.91 -20.45
CA GLU A 286 8.45 -0.41 -21.52
C GLU A 286 7.66 0.04 -22.76
N LYS A 287 6.49 -0.58 -22.97
CA LYS A 287 5.63 -0.29 -24.13
C LYS A 287 4.18 -0.17 -23.73
N PHE A 288 3.57 0.93 -24.14
CA PHE A 288 2.15 1.19 -24.02
C PHE A 288 1.43 1.15 -25.36
N VAL A 289 0.22 0.57 -25.37
CA VAL A 289 -0.70 0.70 -26.49
C VAL A 289 -1.87 1.57 -26.05
N PHE A 290 -2.00 2.74 -26.65
CA PHE A 290 -3.06 3.69 -26.32
C PHE A 290 -4.28 3.49 -27.22
N PRO A 291 -5.51 3.53 -26.67
CA PRO A 291 -6.72 3.42 -27.48
C PRO A 291 -6.93 4.68 -28.32
N ALA A 292 -7.52 4.51 -29.50
CA ALA A 292 -7.82 5.62 -30.40
C ALA A 292 -8.77 6.68 -29.80
N GLY A 293 -9.55 6.31 -28.77
CA GLY A 293 -10.46 7.18 -28.04
C GLY A 293 -9.82 8.00 -26.92
N LEU A 294 -8.51 7.87 -26.67
CA LEU A 294 -7.82 8.64 -25.62
C LEU A 294 -7.77 10.13 -26.00
N THR A 295 -8.35 10.98 -25.16
CA THR A 295 -8.45 12.43 -25.40
C THR A 295 -7.72 13.27 -24.36
N LYS A 296 -7.37 12.66 -23.20
CA LYS A 296 -6.75 13.39 -22.08
C LYS A 296 -5.67 12.56 -21.40
N ILE A 297 -4.56 13.20 -21.11
CA ILE A 297 -3.51 12.68 -20.21
C ILE A 297 -3.29 13.74 -19.12
N GLY A 298 -3.10 13.32 -17.89
CA GLY A 298 -2.86 14.19 -16.74
C GLY A 298 -1.40 14.63 -16.61
N GLU A 299 -1.15 15.64 -15.80
CA GLU A 299 0.20 16.12 -15.50
C GLU A 299 1.06 14.99 -14.90
N CYS A 300 2.32 14.93 -15.32
CA CYS A 300 3.29 13.95 -14.83
C CYS A 300 2.80 12.49 -14.93
N ALA A 301 1.87 12.18 -15.84
CA ALA A 301 1.21 10.87 -15.90
C ALA A 301 2.21 9.71 -16.02
N PHE A 302 3.31 9.89 -16.74
CA PHE A 302 4.38 8.90 -16.96
C PHE A 302 5.71 9.31 -16.29
N TYR A 303 5.66 10.20 -15.30
CA TYR A 303 6.87 10.67 -14.62
C TYR A 303 7.76 9.52 -14.16
N ASN A 304 9.05 9.56 -14.56
CA ASN A 304 10.07 8.56 -14.22
C ASN A 304 9.70 7.10 -14.59
N SER A 305 8.85 6.91 -15.63
CA SER A 305 8.50 5.56 -16.13
C SER A 305 9.61 5.00 -17.02
N LYS A 306 9.59 3.66 -17.22
CA LYS A 306 10.57 2.94 -18.05
C LYS A 306 10.18 2.83 -19.53
N VAL A 307 9.21 3.63 -19.96
CA VAL A 307 8.74 3.62 -21.35
C VAL A 307 9.87 3.96 -22.33
N LYS A 308 9.96 3.19 -23.41
CA LYS A 308 11.01 3.34 -24.45
C LYS A 308 10.50 4.03 -25.71
N GLU A 309 9.25 3.75 -26.08
CA GLU A 309 8.58 4.33 -27.23
C GLU A 309 7.13 4.68 -26.91
N VAL A 310 6.66 5.82 -27.41
CA VAL A 310 5.30 6.30 -27.23
C VAL A 310 4.70 6.64 -28.59
N VAL A 311 3.53 6.05 -28.89
CA VAL A 311 2.71 6.40 -30.06
C VAL A 311 1.36 6.90 -29.56
N LEU A 312 1.16 8.21 -29.59
CA LEU A 312 -0.07 8.84 -29.12
C LEU A 312 -1.12 8.93 -30.22
N PRO A 313 -2.41 8.71 -29.92
CA PRO A 313 -3.48 8.85 -30.92
C PRO A 313 -3.66 10.29 -31.31
N SER A 314 -4.23 10.50 -32.53
CA SER A 314 -4.49 11.84 -33.07
C SER A 314 -5.50 12.65 -32.27
N THR A 315 -6.35 12.00 -31.51
CA THR A 315 -7.36 12.64 -30.64
C THR A 315 -6.79 13.47 -29.47
N LEU A 316 -5.49 13.30 -29.13
CA LEU A 316 -4.83 14.09 -28.10
C LEU A 316 -4.42 15.45 -28.63
N LYS A 317 -5.05 16.50 -28.12
CA LYS A 317 -4.76 17.88 -28.47
C LYS A 317 -3.67 18.54 -27.66
N MET A 318 -3.42 18.03 -26.45
CA MET A 318 -2.48 18.63 -25.51
C MET A 318 -1.66 17.58 -24.76
N LEU A 319 -0.37 17.85 -24.62
CA LEU A 319 0.50 17.18 -23.67
C LEU A 319 0.73 18.10 -22.46
N PRO A 320 0.29 17.70 -21.26
CA PRO A 320 0.41 18.52 -20.06
C PRO A 320 1.83 18.54 -19.50
N THR A 321 2.04 19.41 -18.51
CA THR A 321 3.32 19.60 -17.82
C THR A 321 3.89 18.28 -17.35
N GLY A 322 5.17 18.04 -17.70
CA GLY A 322 5.97 16.92 -17.20
C GLY A 322 5.46 15.54 -17.56
N VAL A 323 4.58 15.39 -18.57
CA VAL A 323 3.91 14.11 -18.85
C VAL A 323 4.87 12.94 -18.98
N PHE A 324 6.05 13.13 -19.59
CA PHE A 324 7.14 12.15 -19.73
C PHE A 324 8.41 12.56 -18.97
N GLN A 325 8.31 13.50 -18.05
CA GLN A 325 9.48 13.99 -17.33
C GLN A 325 10.22 12.84 -16.64
N LYS A 326 11.56 12.83 -16.76
CA LYS A 326 12.48 11.81 -16.22
C LYS A 326 12.30 10.39 -16.78
N CYS A 327 11.65 10.22 -17.94
CA CYS A 327 11.64 8.92 -18.62
C CYS A 327 13.00 8.66 -19.28
N ALA A 328 13.96 8.16 -18.49
CA ALA A 328 15.37 8.01 -18.90
C ALA A 328 15.60 6.98 -20.02
N ASP A 329 14.61 6.15 -20.33
CA ASP A 329 14.68 5.16 -21.40
C ASP A 329 13.92 5.56 -22.68
N LEU A 330 13.19 6.70 -22.67
CA LEU A 330 12.36 7.14 -23.76
C LEU A 330 13.21 7.68 -24.93
N LYS A 331 13.15 6.98 -26.06
CA LYS A 331 13.92 7.29 -27.28
C LYS A 331 13.05 7.85 -28.41
N THR A 332 11.83 7.35 -28.56
CA THR A 332 10.97 7.67 -29.68
C THR A 332 9.59 8.11 -29.20
N VAL A 333 9.13 9.24 -29.72
CA VAL A 333 7.77 9.73 -29.49
C VAL A 333 7.12 10.05 -30.81
N ARG A 334 5.88 9.58 -31.02
CA ARG A 334 5.04 9.88 -32.18
C ARG A 334 3.79 10.62 -31.73
N LEU A 335 3.66 11.87 -32.13
CA LEU A 335 2.51 12.72 -31.86
C LEU A 335 1.54 12.72 -33.05
N GLY A 336 0.25 12.68 -32.73
CA GLY A 336 -0.81 12.73 -33.75
C GLY A 336 -0.96 14.11 -34.43
N ALA A 337 -1.82 14.14 -35.42
CA ALA A 337 -2.02 15.34 -36.25
C ALA A 337 -2.74 16.49 -35.55
N ASP A 338 -3.55 16.16 -34.50
CA ASP A 338 -4.40 17.15 -33.84
C ASP A 338 -3.73 17.75 -32.58
N VAL A 339 -2.43 17.46 -32.36
CA VAL A 339 -1.71 18.06 -31.24
C VAL A 339 -1.52 19.56 -31.45
N GLU A 340 -2.05 20.35 -30.55
CA GLU A 340 -2.07 21.83 -30.61
C GLU A 340 -1.11 22.46 -29.57
N LEU A 341 -0.88 21.79 -28.42
CA LEU A 341 -0.11 22.34 -27.29
C LEU A 341 0.79 21.28 -26.65
N LEU A 342 2.05 21.65 -26.42
CA LEU A 342 2.97 20.97 -25.52
C LEU A 342 3.31 21.92 -24.34
N SER A 343 2.95 21.53 -23.13
CA SER A 343 3.22 22.32 -21.92
C SER A 343 4.70 22.25 -21.49
N ASP A 344 5.04 22.76 -20.33
CA ASP A 344 6.41 22.78 -19.83
C ASP A 344 6.91 21.39 -19.42
N TYR A 345 8.21 21.14 -19.54
CA TYR A 345 8.92 19.95 -19.07
C TYR A 345 8.41 18.62 -19.61
N VAL A 346 7.71 18.63 -20.76
CA VAL A 346 7.09 17.42 -21.34
C VAL A 346 8.11 16.29 -21.51
N PHE A 347 9.35 16.60 -21.94
CA PHE A 347 10.42 15.66 -22.20
C PHE A 347 11.68 15.90 -21.34
N ASP A 348 11.56 16.63 -20.24
CA ASP A 348 12.71 16.90 -19.37
C ASP A 348 13.31 15.60 -18.82
N GLY A 349 14.61 15.41 -19.01
CA GLY A 349 15.32 14.20 -18.62
C GLY A 349 15.09 12.98 -19.55
N CYS A 350 14.47 13.17 -20.73
CA CYS A 350 14.32 12.14 -21.75
C CYS A 350 15.43 12.22 -22.80
N PRO A 351 16.17 11.13 -23.08
CA PRO A 351 17.21 11.11 -24.12
C PRO A 351 16.61 10.77 -25.49
N LEU A 352 15.68 11.60 -25.98
CA LEU A 352 15.02 11.37 -27.26
C LEU A 352 16.02 11.34 -28.43
N THR A 353 15.85 10.37 -29.32
CA THR A 353 16.55 10.28 -30.60
C THR A 353 15.65 10.66 -31.76
N ASP A 354 14.35 10.42 -31.66
CA ASP A 354 13.39 10.65 -32.70
C ASP A 354 12.05 11.20 -32.16
N LEU A 355 11.64 12.34 -32.64
CA LEU A 355 10.34 12.97 -32.37
C LEU A 355 9.56 13.14 -33.64
N TYR A 356 8.47 12.40 -33.81
CA TYR A 356 7.59 12.47 -34.98
C TYR A 356 6.37 13.33 -34.67
N ILE A 357 6.08 14.27 -35.55
CA ILE A 357 4.90 15.12 -35.46
C ILE A 357 4.20 15.11 -36.80
N THR A 358 2.96 14.70 -36.82
CA THR A 358 2.13 14.71 -38.05
C THR A 358 1.28 15.97 -38.18
N ALA A 359 1.32 16.88 -37.20
CA ALA A 359 0.64 18.19 -37.30
C ALA A 359 1.22 19.03 -38.44
N PRO A 360 0.34 19.63 -39.29
CA PRO A 360 0.79 20.41 -40.43
C PRO A 360 1.43 21.76 -40.07
N LEU A 361 1.18 22.25 -38.85
CA LEU A 361 1.79 23.45 -38.27
C LEU A 361 2.41 23.12 -36.93
N PRO A 362 3.48 23.83 -36.53
CA PRO A 362 4.12 23.62 -35.24
C PRO A 362 3.14 23.85 -34.09
N PRO A 363 2.95 22.86 -33.20
CA PRO A 363 2.18 23.05 -31.96
C PRO A 363 2.74 24.20 -31.10
N VAL A 364 1.86 24.86 -30.36
CA VAL A 364 2.26 25.85 -29.35
C VAL A 364 3.07 25.15 -28.25
N CYS A 365 4.14 25.78 -27.81
CA CYS A 365 4.99 25.28 -26.74
C CYS A 365 4.97 26.20 -25.52
N GLY A 366 5.00 25.64 -24.33
CA GLY A 366 5.29 26.34 -23.09
C GLY A 366 6.70 26.95 -23.10
N SER A 367 7.00 27.76 -22.10
CA SER A 367 8.32 28.42 -22.00
C SER A 367 9.46 27.41 -21.87
N ASN A 368 9.21 26.30 -21.16
CA ASN A 368 10.19 25.28 -20.82
C ASN A 368 9.88 23.89 -21.44
N THR A 369 9.12 23.83 -22.55
CA THR A 369 8.74 22.55 -23.19
C THR A 369 9.95 21.66 -23.48
N PHE A 370 11.02 22.24 -24.02
CA PHE A 370 12.27 21.58 -24.39
C PHE A 370 13.41 21.85 -23.40
N ALA A 371 13.12 22.43 -22.22
CA ALA A 371 14.12 22.57 -21.15
C ALA A 371 14.54 21.17 -20.67
N THR A 372 15.83 21.00 -20.43
CA THR A 372 16.40 19.72 -20.01
C THR A 372 17.31 19.92 -18.80
N THR A 373 17.20 19.02 -17.82
CA THR A 373 18.11 18.91 -16.68
C THR A 373 19.24 17.91 -16.95
N GLY A 374 19.70 17.82 -18.18
CA GLY A 374 20.72 16.86 -18.62
C GLY A 374 21.22 17.14 -20.03
N ALA A 375 21.49 16.09 -20.81
CA ALA A 375 21.91 16.24 -22.19
C ALA A 375 20.84 16.96 -23.03
N ASP A 376 21.29 17.96 -23.79
CA ASP A 376 20.44 18.75 -24.68
C ASP A 376 20.02 17.89 -25.91
N PHE A 377 18.93 17.13 -25.72
CA PHE A 377 18.46 16.19 -26.75
C PHE A 377 18.04 16.90 -28.05
N VAL A 378 17.64 18.17 -28.02
CA VAL A 378 17.22 18.90 -29.24
C VAL A 378 18.36 19.04 -30.26
N LYS A 379 19.61 18.95 -29.82
CA LYS A 379 20.79 18.98 -30.72
C LYS A 379 21.00 17.67 -31.47
N THR A 380 20.63 16.55 -30.88
CA THR A 380 20.88 15.20 -31.42
C THR A 380 19.62 14.54 -31.96
N CYS A 381 18.45 14.90 -31.46
CA CYS A 381 17.15 14.35 -31.84
C CYS A 381 16.78 14.72 -33.26
N ARG A 382 16.28 13.75 -34.02
CA ARG A 382 15.65 13.99 -35.33
C ARG A 382 14.19 14.37 -35.12
N LEU A 383 13.85 15.58 -35.53
CA LEU A 383 12.47 16.04 -35.60
C LEU A 383 11.88 15.71 -36.96
N HIS A 384 10.97 14.75 -37.01
CA HIS A 384 10.28 14.33 -38.23
C HIS A 384 8.98 15.10 -38.37
N VAL A 385 8.82 15.80 -39.48
CA VAL A 385 7.66 16.65 -39.80
C VAL A 385 7.07 16.29 -41.16
N PRO A 386 5.79 16.61 -41.45
CA PRO A 386 5.17 16.29 -42.73
C PRO A 386 5.87 16.96 -43.92
N LYS A 387 5.86 16.28 -45.04
CA LYS A 387 6.43 16.76 -46.29
C LYS A 387 5.97 18.17 -46.63
N GLY A 388 6.91 19.07 -47.00
CA GLY A 388 6.66 20.47 -47.31
C GLY A 388 6.41 21.37 -46.08
N ARG A 389 6.54 20.83 -44.85
CA ARG A 389 6.25 21.57 -43.61
C ARG A 389 7.49 22.04 -42.84
N LYS A 390 8.67 21.58 -43.14
CA LYS A 390 9.94 21.94 -42.47
C LYS A 390 10.14 23.46 -42.35
N LYS A 391 9.76 24.23 -43.36
CA LYS A 391 9.86 25.71 -43.35
C LYS A 391 9.09 26.36 -42.20
N TYR A 392 7.93 25.81 -41.80
CA TYR A 392 7.12 26.35 -40.74
C TYR A 392 7.73 26.05 -39.35
N TYR A 393 8.29 24.84 -39.17
CA TYR A 393 9.00 24.47 -37.97
C TYR A 393 10.29 25.25 -37.78
N ARG A 394 11.06 25.49 -38.90
CA ARG A 394 12.25 26.34 -38.88
C ARG A 394 11.96 27.82 -38.57
N ALA A 395 10.81 28.32 -38.98
CA ALA A 395 10.39 29.70 -38.74
C ALA A 395 9.85 29.93 -37.32
N ASN A 396 9.52 28.86 -36.58
CA ASN A 396 8.97 28.95 -35.25
C ASN A 396 10.08 28.97 -34.18
N ALA A 397 10.09 30.01 -33.32
CA ALA A 397 11.15 30.24 -32.34
C ALA A 397 11.33 29.11 -31.32
N LYS A 398 10.29 28.30 -31.02
CA LYS A 398 10.36 27.17 -30.11
C LYS A 398 10.83 25.88 -30.79
N TRP A 399 10.58 25.71 -32.08
CA TRP A 399 10.90 24.50 -32.79
C TRP A 399 12.21 24.59 -33.59
N ASN A 400 12.72 25.79 -33.88
CA ASN A 400 14.00 25.97 -34.58
C ASN A 400 15.23 25.55 -33.77
N VAL A 401 15.04 25.20 -32.50
CA VAL A 401 16.11 24.68 -31.60
C VAL A 401 16.59 23.28 -32.02
N PHE A 402 15.80 22.55 -32.83
CA PHE A 402 16.20 21.25 -33.37
C PHE A 402 17.16 21.42 -34.55
N ASP A 403 18.38 20.93 -34.42
CA ASP A 403 19.37 20.97 -35.51
C ASP A 403 18.95 20.08 -36.68
N ASN A 404 18.33 18.93 -36.40
CA ASN A 404 17.97 17.91 -37.37
C ASN A 404 16.45 17.86 -37.62
N ILE A 405 15.93 18.66 -38.57
CA ILE A 405 14.53 18.57 -38.99
C ILE A 405 14.46 17.82 -40.33
N VAL A 406 13.71 16.71 -40.35
CA VAL A 406 13.54 15.81 -41.52
C VAL A 406 12.07 15.84 -41.97
N GLU A 407 11.83 15.82 -43.28
CA GLU A 407 10.48 15.70 -43.86
C GLU A 407 10.19 14.26 -44.25
N GLU A 408 9.00 13.76 -43.90
CA GLU A 408 8.49 12.43 -44.24
C GLU A 408 7.17 12.48 -45.01
#